data_86cdfc92ed26d41c00f6b89106b5d4e9
#
_entry.id   86cdfc92ed26d41c00f6b89106b5d4e9
#
_cell.length_a   1.000
_cell.length_b   1.000
_cell.length_c   1.000
_cell.angle_alpha   90.00
_cell.angle_beta   90.00
_cell.angle_gamma   90.00
#
_symmetry.space_group_name_H-M   'P 1'
#
loop_
_entity.id
_entity.type
_entity.pdbx_description
1 polymer ?
#
loop_
_entity_poly.entity_id
_entity_poly.type
_entity_poly.pdbx_seq_one_letter_code
_entity_poly.pdbx_strand_id
1 'polypeptide(L)'
;RNVETRMISVYYDKEGILWIGTRGGGIVYFDFRQHSYMQYHSKKHNEISAQVADKDGRIWLGTYHEGIMRSDQPYAKSRPLNFSPVGNQKEVPVFCAIKDSCSNLWFGNASGNLICYDWSSDSFHIYPLNHLGKKVNSYIVALMIDSRYRFWVCTSAGLYLFDHQTGHFELFSLREALKEDAEPWVTAICEDKQRNIWIGTAKGIVRLSQVNVRPLK
;
A
#
# COMPACT_ATOMS: atom_id res chain seq x y z
N ARG A 1 -15.28 -7.94 -27.29
CA ARG A 1 -14.63 -6.62 -27.06
C ARG A 1 -13.38 -6.91 -26.25
N ASN A 2 -12.21 -6.74 -26.86
CA ASN A 2 -10.93 -6.76 -26.12
C ASN A 2 -10.92 -5.53 -25.21
N VAL A 3 -11.23 -5.71 -23.93
CA VAL A 3 -10.94 -4.69 -22.93
C VAL A 3 -9.45 -4.81 -22.68
N GLU A 4 -8.66 -3.83 -23.12
CA GLU A 4 -7.25 -3.73 -22.76
C GLU A 4 -7.16 -3.61 -21.25
N THR A 5 -6.86 -4.71 -20.60
CA THR A 5 -6.75 -4.78 -19.15
C THR A 5 -5.34 -4.34 -18.76
N ARG A 6 -5.20 -3.12 -18.24
CA ARG A 6 -3.90 -2.64 -17.72
C ARG A 6 -3.66 -3.22 -16.34
N MET A 7 -2.50 -3.80 -16.12
CA MET A 7 -2.02 -4.17 -14.79
C MET A 7 -1.64 -2.91 -14.01
N ILE A 8 -2.11 -2.81 -12.77
CA ILE A 8 -1.84 -1.67 -11.89
C ILE A 8 -0.96 -2.09 -10.72
N SER A 9 -1.22 -3.26 -10.14
CA SER A 9 -0.54 -3.73 -8.95
C SER A 9 -0.27 -5.23 -9.02
N VAL A 10 0.80 -5.64 -8.35
CA VAL A 10 1.22 -7.04 -8.27
C VAL A 10 1.57 -7.35 -6.82
N TYR A 11 1.12 -8.50 -6.35
CA TYR A 11 1.43 -9.01 -5.02
C TYR A 11 1.70 -10.50 -5.09
N TYR A 12 2.83 -10.93 -4.53
CA TYR A 12 3.17 -12.34 -4.40
C TYR A 12 3.03 -12.75 -2.94
N ASP A 13 2.12 -13.68 -2.66
CA ASP A 13 1.85 -14.09 -1.30
C ASP A 13 2.76 -15.24 -0.82
N LYS A 14 2.66 -15.55 0.47
CA LYS A 14 3.46 -16.63 1.09
C LYS A 14 3.06 -18.02 0.61
N GLU A 15 1.88 -18.17 0.06
CA GLU A 15 1.37 -19.44 -0.49
C GLU A 15 1.88 -19.71 -1.91
N GLY A 16 2.64 -18.78 -2.50
CA GLY A 16 3.17 -18.89 -3.84
C GLY A 16 2.17 -18.51 -4.93
N ILE A 17 1.22 -17.65 -4.62
CA ILE A 17 0.21 -17.13 -5.53
C ILE A 17 0.56 -15.70 -5.96
N LEU A 18 0.51 -15.47 -7.26
CA LEU A 18 0.67 -14.13 -7.83
C LEU A 18 -0.71 -13.48 -8.01
N TRP A 19 -0.93 -12.38 -7.34
CA TRP A 19 -2.12 -11.55 -7.44
C TRP A 19 -1.83 -10.33 -8.30
N ILE A 20 -2.71 -10.05 -9.27
CA ILE A 20 -2.56 -8.95 -10.22
C ILE A 20 -3.83 -8.12 -10.17
N GLY A 21 -3.71 -6.90 -9.67
CA GLY A 21 -4.77 -5.90 -9.74
C GLY A 21 -4.78 -5.21 -11.09
N THR A 22 -5.97 -5.01 -11.65
CA THR A 22 -6.13 -4.48 -13.00
C THR A 22 -7.03 -3.27 -13.05
N ARG A 23 -6.89 -2.49 -14.12
CA ARG A 23 -7.78 -1.37 -14.43
C ARG A 23 -9.02 -1.90 -15.17
N GLY A 24 -10.16 -1.91 -14.48
CA GLY A 24 -11.44 -2.31 -15.08
C GLY A 24 -11.66 -3.81 -15.27
N GLY A 25 -10.64 -4.66 -15.04
CA GLY A 25 -10.72 -6.12 -15.17
C GLY A 25 -10.84 -6.86 -13.84
N GLY A 26 -10.83 -6.14 -12.70
CA GLY A 26 -10.85 -6.74 -11.38
C GLY A 26 -9.50 -7.28 -10.94
N ILE A 27 -9.49 -8.40 -10.24
CA ILE A 27 -8.28 -9.07 -9.77
C ILE A 27 -8.10 -10.43 -10.46
N VAL A 28 -6.87 -10.70 -10.88
CA VAL A 28 -6.46 -12.00 -11.43
C VAL A 28 -5.47 -12.61 -10.46
N TYR A 29 -5.54 -13.90 -10.22
CA TYR A 29 -4.50 -14.59 -9.54
C TYR A 29 -4.00 -15.80 -10.32
N PHE A 30 -2.73 -16.11 -10.15
CA PHE A 30 -2.06 -17.23 -10.79
C PHE A 30 -1.38 -18.11 -9.72
N ASP A 31 -1.78 -19.40 -9.66
CA ASP A 31 -1.12 -20.41 -8.84
C ASP A 31 -0.08 -21.15 -9.69
N PHE A 32 1.19 -20.86 -9.47
CA PHE A 32 2.29 -21.48 -10.20
C PHE A 32 2.41 -23.00 -9.98
N ARG A 33 1.91 -23.51 -8.86
CA ARG A 33 1.96 -24.96 -8.54
C ARG A 33 0.93 -25.75 -9.33
N GLN A 34 -0.19 -25.13 -9.63
CA GLN A 34 -1.31 -25.78 -10.33
C GLN A 34 -1.43 -25.36 -11.78
N HIS A 35 -0.60 -24.41 -12.25
CA HIS A 35 -0.67 -23.80 -13.57
C HIS A 35 -2.10 -23.29 -13.88
N SER A 36 -2.79 -22.81 -12.84
CA SER A 36 -4.17 -22.34 -12.95
C SER A 36 -4.24 -20.84 -12.69
N TYR A 37 -5.15 -20.19 -13.38
CA TYR A 37 -5.46 -18.79 -13.11
C TYR A 37 -6.98 -18.65 -12.93
N MET A 38 -7.38 -17.69 -12.14
CA MET A 38 -8.77 -17.25 -12.01
C MET A 38 -8.84 -15.74 -12.04
N GLN A 39 -9.94 -15.24 -12.56
CA GLN A 39 -10.23 -13.82 -12.61
C GLN A 39 -11.51 -13.54 -11.85
N TYR A 40 -11.45 -12.57 -10.94
CA TYR A 40 -12.60 -12.00 -10.29
C TYR A 40 -12.97 -10.69 -10.98
N HIS A 41 -14.15 -10.63 -11.56
CA HIS A 41 -14.67 -9.41 -12.15
C HIS A 41 -15.47 -8.63 -11.13
N SER A 42 -15.07 -7.40 -10.84
CA SER A 42 -15.92 -6.48 -10.09
C SER A 42 -17.13 -6.07 -10.93
N LYS A 43 -18.33 -6.08 -10.32
CA LYS A 43 -19.57 -5.65 -10.99
C LYS A 43 -19.56 -4.15 -11.37
N LYS A 44 -18.66 -3.36 -10.80
CA LYS A 44 -18.60 -1.89 -10.94
C LYS A 44 -17.34 -1.37 -11.63
N HIS A 45 -16.67 -2.13 -12.47
CA HIS A 45 -15.42 -1.71 -13.14
C HIS A 45 -14.36 -1.17 -12.14
N ASN A 46 -14.21 -1.84 -11.02
CA ASN A 46 -13.28 -1.41 -9.98
C ASN A 46 -11.83 -1.56 -10.44
N GLU A 47 -11.07 -0.49 -10.33
CA GLU A 47 -9.63 -0.52 -10.47
C GLU A 47 -9.03 -0.99 -9.15
N ILE A 48 -8.29 -2.10 -9.19
CA ILE A 48 -7.60 -2.66 -8.02
C ILE A 48 -6.17 -2.15 -7.99
N SER A 49 -5.90 -1.25 -7.06
CA SER A 49 -4.62 -0.56 -6.93
C SER A 49 -3.68 -1.19 -5.90
N ALA A 50 -4.22 -1.93 -4.94
CA ALA A 50 -3.44 -2.59 -3.90
C ALA A 50 -4.08 -3.91 -3.50
N GLN A 51 -3.24 -4.86 -3.08
CA GLN A 51 -3.69 -6.12 -2.50
C GLN A 51 -2.73 -6.56 -1.39
N VAL A 52 -3.28 -7.23 -0.38
CA VAL A 52 -2.53 -7.80 0.73
C VAL A 52 -3.30 -8.98 1.32
N ALA A 53 -2.59 -10.03 1.74
CA ALA A 53 -3.19 -11.15 2.46
C ALA A 53 -3.08 -10.93 3.98
N ASP A 54 -4.18 -11.15 4.70
CA ASP A 54 -4.16 -11.15 6.16
C ASP A 54 -3.54 -12.45 6.73
N LYS A 55 -3.55 -12.59 8.05
CA LYS A 55 -2.97 -13.78 8.70
C LYS A 55 -3.79 -15.06 8.47
N ASP A 56 -5.09 -14.92 8.20
CA ASP A 56 -6.00 -16.03 7.96
C ASP A 56 -6.09 -16.41 6.46
N GLY A 57 -5.32 -15.70 5.60
CA GLY A 57 -5.29 -15.95 4.16
C GLY A 57 -6.44 -15.31 3.39
N ARG A 58 -7.22 -14.39 3.98
CA ARG A 58 -8.17 -13.58 3.23
C ARG A 58 -7.43 -12.48 2.48
N ILE A 59 -7.94 -12.16 1.30
CA ILE A 59 -7.38 -11.10 0.47
C ILE A 59 -8.11 -9.79 0.74
N TRP A 60 -7.35 -8.75 0.98
CA TRP A 60 -7.81 -7.38 1.12
C TRP A 60 -7.36 -6.59 -0.10
N LEU A 61 -8.26 -5.78 -0.61
CA LEU A 61 -8.05 -4.98 -1.83
C LEU A 61 -8.19 -3.50 -1.51
N GLY A 62 -7.26 -2.70 -2.01
CA GLY A 62 -7.44 -1.28 -2.18
C GLY A 62 -8.01 -1.00 -3.57
N THR A 63 -9.05 -0.19 -3.64
CA THR A 63 -9.76 0.11 -4.89
C THR A 63 -9.91 1.60 -5.12
N TYR A 64 -10.17 1.99 -6.38
CA TYR A 64 -10.43 3.40 -6.72
C TYR A 64 -11.82 3.89 -6.32
N HIS A 65 -12.83 3.00 -6.25
CA HIS A 65 -14.22 3.44 -6.13
C HIS A 65 -14.96 2.89 -4.91
N GLU A 66 -14.46 1.82 -4.31
CA GLU A 66 -15.14 1.16 -3.16
C GLU A 66 -14.28 1.15 -1.90
N GLY A 67 -13.14 1.88 -1.92
CA GLY A 67 -12.24 1.95 -0.78
C GLY A 67 -11.54 0.61 -0.51
N ILE A 68 -11.63 0.12 0.72
CA ILE A 68 -11.05 -1.15 1.14
C ILE A 68 -12.11 -2.25 1.02
N MET A 69 -11.76 -3.35 0.35
CA MET A 69 -12.58 -4.55 0.25
C MET A 69 -11.87 -5.75 0.85
N ARG A 70 -12.64 -6.71 1.35
CA ARG A 70 -12.11 -7.97 1.90
C ARG A 70 -12.85 -9.16 1.30
N SER A 71 -12.14 -10.25 1.03
CA SER A 71 -12.75 -11.52 0.64
C SER A 71 -13.58 -12.11 1.79
N ASP A 72 -14.68 -12.76 1.45
CA ASP A 72 -15.60 -13.39 2.41
C ASP A 72 -14.97 -14.59 3.13
N GLN A 73 -13.97 -15.20 2.52
CA GLN A 73 -13.27 -16.37 3.03
C GLN A 73 -11.77 -16.34 2.67
N PRO A 74 -10.94 -17.12 3.37
CA PRO A 74 -9.57 -17.35 2.97
C PRO A 74 -9.50 -17.91 1.54
N TYR A 75 -8.40 -17.63 0.86
CA TYR A 75 -8.14 -18.20 -0.45
C TYR A 75 -8.22 -19.73 -0.37
N ALA A 76 -9.21 -20.30 -1.03
CA ALA A 76 -9.37 -21.76 -1.16
C ALA A 76 -9.35 -22.15 -2.63
N LYS A 77 -8.58 -23.17 -2.96
CA LYS A 77 -8.16 -23.63 -4.29
C LYS A 77 -9.25 -23.85 -5.36
N SER A 78 -10.51 -23.66 -5.09
CA SER A 78 -11.56 -24.09 -6.04
C SER A 78 -12.85 -23.26 -6.04
N ARG A 79 -12.89 -22.10 -5.42
CA ARG A 79 -14.11 -21.27 -5.36
C ARG A 79 -13.82 -19.84 -5.79
N PRO A 80 -14.73 -19.21 -6.56
CA PRO A 80 -14.63 -17.79 -6.77
C PRO A 80 -14.73 -17.07 -5.42
N LEU A 81 -13.80 -16.13 -5.16
CA LEU A 81 -13.86 -15.25 -3.99
C LEU A 81 -14.90 -14.16 -4.24
N ASN A 82 -15.72 -13.88 -3.23
CA ASN A 82 -16.54 -12.68 -3.19
C ASN A 82 -15.83 -11.64 -2.33
N PHE A 83 -15.99 -10.37 -2.70
CA PHE A 83 -15.40 -9.26 -1.98
C PHE A 83 -16.50 -8.31 -1.53
N SER A 84 -16.38 -7.83 -0.30
CA SER A 84 -17.29 -6.86 0.29
C SER A 84 -16.51 -5.67 0.83
N PRO A 85 -17.04 -4.44 0.70
CA PRO A 85 -16.45 -3.27 1.32
C PRO A 85 -16.36 -3.42 2.84
N VAL A 86 -15.25 -2.98 3.43
CA VAL A 86 -15.03 -2.98 4.87
C VAL A 86 -14.60 -1.59 5.35
N GLY A 87 -14.95 -1.26 6.59
CA GLY A 87 -14.69 0.06 7.16
C GLY A 87 -15.56 1.17 6.58
N ASN A 88 -15.30 2.41 7.02
CA ASN A 88 -16.11 3.60 6.66
C ASN A 88 -15.47 4.42 5.53
N GLN A 89 -14.49 3.87 4.79
CA GLN A 89 -13.74 4.57 3.74
C GLN A 89 -14.32 4.33 2.33
N LYS A 90 -15.66 4.32 2.23
CA LYS A 90 -16.34 4.17 0.94
C LYS A 90 -16.01 5.36 0.04
N GLU A 91 -15.81 5.09 -1.27
CA GLU A 91 -15.62 6.10 -2.32
C GLU A 91 -14.29 6.88 -2.27
N VAL A 92 -13.38 6.56 -1.35
CA VAL A 92 -12.04 7.16 -1.33
C VAL A 92 -11.04 6.19 -1.97
N PRO A 93 -10.35 6.57 -3.04
CA PRO A 93 -9.33 5.73 -3.66
C PRO A 93 -8.24 5.31 -2.67
N VAL A 94 -7.94 4.01 -2.63
CA VAL A 94 -6.87 3.42 -1.81
C VAL A 94 -5.77 2.94 -2.74
N PHE A 95 -4.55 3.45 -2.59
CA PHE A 95 -3.48 3.26 -3.57
C PHE A 95 -2.45 2.21 -3.19
N CYS A 96 -2.27 1.94 -1.92
CA CYS A 96 -1.25 1.01 -1.43
C CYS A 96 -1.71 0.28 -0.17
N ALA A 97 -1.14 -0.91 0.03
CA ALA A 97 -1.38 -1.73 1.21
C ALA A 97 -0.12 -2.50 1.60
N ILE A 98 0.12 -2.65 2.88
CA ILE A 98 1.16 -3.53 3.44
C ILE A 98 0.66 -4.22 4.70
N LYS A 99 1.36 -5.29 5.10
CA LYS A 99 1.16 -5.98 6.38
C LYS A 99 2.40 -5.80 7.25
N ASP A 100 2.21 -5.44 8.52
CA ASP A 100 3.29 -5.36 9.50
C ASP A 100 3.61 -6.71 10.16
N SER A 101 4.61 -6.72 11.03
CA SER A 101 5.04 -7.93 11.76
C SER A 101 4.01 -8.39 12.80
N CYS A 102 3.13 -7.50 13.26
CA CYS A 102 2.01 -7.82 14.17
C CYS A 102 0.77 -8.31 13.43
N SER A 103 0.83 -8.45 12.10
CA SER A 103 -0.27 -8.80 11.20
C SER A 103 -1.33 -7.73 11.01
N ASN A 104 -1.10 -6.50 11.47
CA ASN A 104 -1.97 -5.38 11.12
C ASN A 104 -1.83 -5.04 9.65
N LEU A 105 -2.92 -4.59 9.05
CA LEU A 105 -2.94 -4.19 7.65
C LEU A 105 -3.00 -2.66 7.55
N TRP A 106 -2.11 -2.11 6.75
CA TRP A 106 -1.97 -0.68 6.57
C TRP A 106 -2.32 -0.30 5.14
N PHE A 107 -3.12 0.75 4.97
CA PHE A 107 -3.58 1.24 3.68
C PHE A 107 -3.35 2.74 3.56
N GLY A 108 -2.91 3.18 2.39
CA GLY A 108 -2.77 4.59 2.07
C GLY A 108 -3.81 5.04 1.04
N ASN A 109 -4.44 6.19 1.26
CA ASN A 109 -5.53 6.65 0.41
C ASN A 109 -5.31 8.05 -0.20
N ALA A 110 -6.22 8.43 -1.11
CA ALA A 110 -6.22 9.70 -1.82
C ALA A 110 -6.53 10.93 -0.93
N SER A 111 -7.05 10.73 0.26
CA SER A 111 -7.31 11.83 1.21
C SER A 111 -6.15 12.09 2.15
N GLY A 112 -5.00 11.42 1.94
CA GLY A 112 -3.84 11.52 2.82
C GLY A 112 -4.04 10.85 4.17
N ASN A 113 -4.88 9.83 4.24
CA ASN A 113 -5.04 9.06 5.44
C ASN A 113 -4.23 7.75 5.35
N LEU A 114 -3.45 7.49 6.38
CA LEU A 114 -2.91 6.17 6.66
C LEU A 114 -3.93 5.44 7.54
N ILE A 115 -4.40 4.30 7.08
CA ILE A 115 -5.47 3.53 7.71
C ILE A 115 -4.87 2.22 8.20
N CYS A 116 -5.01 1.92 9.48
CA CYS A 116 -4.62 0.65 10.08
C CYS A 116 -5.86 -0.18 10.39
N TYR A 117 -5.91 -1.41 9.91
CA TYR A 117 -6.76 -2.42 10.49
C TYR A 117 -5.95 -3.16 11.55
N ASP A 118 -6.27 -2.90 12.82
CA ASP A 118 -5.66 -3.55 13.97
C ASP A 118 -6.34 -4.91 14.19
N TRP A 119 -5.55 -5.93 14.00
CA TRP A 119 -6.02 -7.31 14.11
C TRP A 119 -6.40 -7.70 15.55
N SER A 120 -5.76 -7.10 16.54
CA SER A 120 -5.99 -7.44 17.94
C SER A 120 -7.32 -6.93 18.47
N SER A 121 -7.75 -5.78 17.99
CA SER A 121 -9.00 -5.10 18.39
C SER A 121 -10.12 -5.24 17.36
N ASP A 122 -9.87 -5.90 16.20
CA ASP A 122 -10.80 -6.00 15.06
C ASP A 122 -11.37 -4.63 14.65
N SER A 123 -10.51 -3.62 14.59
CA SER A 123 -10.94 -2.25 14.37
C SER A 123 -10.04 -1.47 13.41
N PHE A 124 -10.61 -0.41 12.83
CA PHE A 124 -9.89 0.53 11.97
C PHE A 124 -9.47 1.77 12.75
N HIS A 125 -8.19 2.12 12.62
CA HIS A 125 -7.62 3.37 13.09
C HIS A 125 -7.20 4.22 11.91
N ILE A 126 -7.50 5.53 11.95
CA ILE A 126 -7.19 6.46 10.86
C ILE A 126 -6.22 7.51 11.38
N TYR A 127 -5.10 7.64 10.67
CA TYR A 127 -4.04 8.60 10.94
C TYR A 127 -3.97 9.59 9.77
N PRO A 128 -4.61 10.77 9.88
CA PRO A 128 -4.50 11.80 8.85
C PRO A 128 -3.07 12.30 8.75
N LEU A 129 -2.54 12.37 7.53
CA LEU A 129 -1.21 12.92 7.30
C LEU A 129 -1.19 14.39 7.75
N ASN A 130 -0.39 14.66 8.76
CA ASN A 130 -0.15 16.02 9.26
C ASN A 130 1.35 16.25 9.43
N HIS A 131 1.76 17.50 9.30
CA HIS A 131 3.12 17.92 9.58
C HIS A 131 3.06 19.25 10.33
N LEU A 132 3.77 19.34 11.44
CA LEU A 132 3.77 20.50 12.35
C LEU A 132 2.34 20.94 12.76
N GLY A 133 1.47 19.97 13.05
CA GLY A 133 0.10 20.22 13.48
C GLY A 133 -0.87 20.66 12.38
N LYS A 134 -0.43 20.70 11.12
CA LYS A 134 -1.27 21.06 9.97
C LYS A 134 -1.54 19.85 9.09
N LYS A 135 -2.79 19.69 8.64
CA LYS A 135 -3.13 18.66 7.65
C LYS A 135 -2.39 18.92 6.34
N VAL A 136 -1.75 17.87 5.82
CA VAL A 136 -1.11 17.91 4.49
C VAL A 136 -2.09 17.34 3.47
N ASN A 137 -2.50 18.17 2.51
CA ASN A 137 -3.32 17.70 1.39
C ASN A 137 -2.44 16.94 0.41
N SER A 138 -2.45 15.63 0.52
CA SER A 138 -1.56 14.76 -0.23
C SER A 138 -2.15 13.36 -0.37
N TYR A 139 -1.74 12.66 -1.40
CA TYR A 139 -2.05 11.24 -1.60
C TYR A 139 -0.97 10.39 -0.95
N ILE A 140 -1.35 9.31 -0.25
CA ILE A 140 -0.41 8.29 0.17
C ILE A 140 -0.39 7.21 -0.91
N VAL A 141 0.75 7.05 -1.60
CA VAL A 141 0.85 6.24 -2.82
C VAL A 141 1.68 4.97 -2.67
N ALA A 142 2.60 4.93 -1.71
CA ALA A 142 3.36 3.74 -1.37
C ALA A 142 3.72 3.70 0.11
N LEU A 143 3.86 2.50 0.64
CA LEU A 143 4.22 2.22 2.04
C LEU A 143 5.34 1.20 2.06
N MET A 144 6.24 1.31 3.02
CA MET A 144 7.28 0.31 3.26
C MET A 144 7.63 0.26 4.75
N ILE A 145 7.81 -0.93 5.29
CA ILE A 145 8.49 -1.15 6.56
C ILE A 145 9.85 -1.76 6.23
N ASP A 146 10.91 -1.07 6.58
CA ASP A 146 12.26 -1.52 6.29
C ASP A 146 12.78 -2.54 7.31
N SER A 147 13.96 -3.11 7.06
CA SER A 147 14.59 -4.11 7.93
C SER A 147 14.98 -3.58 9.33
N ARG A 148 14.88 -2.27 9.55
CA ARG A 148 15.07 -1.60 10.84
C ARG A 148 13.74 -1.20 11.51
N TYR A 149 12.63 -1.72 10.98
CA TYR A 149 11.26 -1.43 11.45
C TYR A 149 10.83 0.03 11.33
N ARG A 150 11.47 0.84 10.46
CA ARG A 150 11.03 2.20 10.17
C ARG A 150 9.88 2.12 9.18
N PHE A 151 8.81 2.88 9.46
CA PHE A 151 7.64 2.90 8.62
C PHE A 151 7.69 4.12 7.70
N TRP A 152 7.93 3.87 6.42
CA TRP A 152 8.03 4.87 5.37
C TRP A 152 6.69 5.08 4.69
N VAL A 153 6.32 6.35 4.50
CA VAL A 153 5.07 6.77 3.86
C VAL A 153 5.41 7.69 2.70
N CYS A 154 5.21 7.20 1.48
CA CYS A 154 5.45 7.94 0.25
C CYS A 154 4.21 8.69 -0.17
N THR A 155 4.36 9.97 -0.44
CA THR A 155 3.23 10.85 -0.71
C THR A 155 3.47 11.76 -1.91
N SER A 156 2.40 12.39 -2.42
CA SER A 156 2.52 13.43 -3.45
C SER A 156 3.15 14.74 -2.92
N ALA A 157 3.35 14.86 -1.61
CA ALA A 157 3.95 16.03 -0.96
C ALA A 157 5.25 15.71 -0.19
N GLY A 158 5.93 14.62 -0.53
CA GLY A 158 7.21 14.23 0.08
C GLY A 158 7.22 12.84 0.68
N LEU A 159 8.30 12.54 1.39
CA LEU A 159 8.53 11.29 2.09
C LEU A 159 8.41 11.51 3.59
N TYR A 160 7.69 10.61 4.28
CA TYR A 160 7.50 10.71 5.72
C TYR A 160 7.90 9.40 6.40
N LEU A 161 8.37 9.54 7.64
CA LEU A 161 8.46 8.46 8.61
C LEU A 161 7.23 8.53 9.52
N PHE A 162 6.61 7.39 9.76
CA PHE A 162 5.44 7.28 10.63
C PHE A 162 5.81 6.54 11.91
N ASP A 163 5.52 7.14 13.04
CA ASP A 163 5.61 6.50 14.35
C ASP A 163 4.22 5.98 14.76
N HIS A 164 4.07 4.67 14.77
CA HIS A 164 2.80 4.02 15.10
C HIS A 164 2.41 4.13 16.59
N GLN A 165 3.38 4.40 17.48
CA GLN A 165 3.10 4.55 18.92
C GLN A 165 2.46 5.90 19.22
N THR A 166 2.94 6.94 18.55
CA THR A 166 2.44 8.31 18.76
C THR A 166 1.45 8.77 17.71
N GLY A 167 1.35 8.06 16.57
CA GLY A 167 0.57 8.47 15.41
C GLY A 167 1.16 9.67 14.66
N HIS A 168 2.43 9.99 14.90
CA HIS A 168 3.10 11.16 14.35
C HIS A 168 3.78 10.86 13.01
N PHE A 169 3.74 11.86 12.10
CA PHE A 169 4.46 11.84 10.83
C PHE A 169 5.62 12.83 10.87
N GLU A 170 6.83 12.36 10.60
CA GLU A 170 8.02 13.17 10.46
C GLU A 170 8.42 13.29 8.99
N LEU A 171 8.55 14.52 8.47
CA LEU A 171 8.99 14.75 7.11
C LEU A 171 10.47 14.36 6.96
N PHE A 172 10.76 13.45 6.04
CA PHE A 172 12.11 13.14 5.62
C PHE A 172 12.44 13.92 4.34
N SER A 173 13.15 15.02 4.48
CA SER A 173 13.43 15.91 3.35
C SER A 173 14.38 15.29 2.33
N LEU A 174 13.98 15.36 1.06
CA LEU A 174 14.78 14.92 -0.09
C LEU A 174 15.35 16.09 -0.90
N ARG A 175 15.07 17.33 -0.48
CA ARG A 175 15.45 18.56 -1.24
C ARG A 175 16.94 18.67 -1.50
N GLU A 176 17.77 18.44 -0.49
CA GLU A 176 19.23 18.51 -0.65
C GLU A 176 19.75 17.45 -1.63
N ALA A 177 19.25 16.22 -1.52
CA ALA A 177 19.68 15.11 -2.38
C ALA A 177 19.31 15.34 -3.85
N LEU A 178 18.19 16.01 -4.12
CA LEU A 178 17.67 16.29 -5.46
C LEU A 178 18.04 17.70 -5.97
N LYS A 179 18.58 18.57 -5.10
CA LYS A 179 18.85 19.98 -5.38
C LYS A 179 17.58 20.75 -5.80
N GLU A 180 16.49 20.51 -5.08
CA GLU A 180 15.17 21.09 -5.33
C GLU A 180 14.73 22.00 -4.16
N ASP A 181 13.95 23.02 -4.47
CA ASP A 181 13.43 23.96 -3.46
C ASP A 181 12.19 23.41 -2.72
N ALA A 182 11.49 22.46 -3.32
CA ALA A 182 10.30 21.83 -2.76
C ALA A 182 10.45 20.32 -2.60
N GLU A 183 9.67 19.74 -1.68
CA GLU A 183 9.63 18.28 -1.55
C GLU A 183 9.03 17.65 -2.81
N PRO A 184 9.65 16.58 -3.35
CA PRO A 184 9.19 15.94 -4.56
C PRO A 184 7.97 15.06 -4.30
N TRP A 185 7.17 14.82 -5.34
CA TRP A 185 6.26 13.69 -5.31
C TRP A 185 7.06 12.38 -5.28
N VAL A 186 6.85 11.56 -4.24
CA VAL A 186 7.50 10.27 -4.06
C VAL A 186 6.54 9.17 -4.52
N THR A 187 6.97 8.39 -5.50
CA THR A 187 6.10 7.42 -6.20
C THR A 187 6.35 5.96 -5.81
N ALA A 188 7.55 5.65 -5.35
CA ALA A 188 7.96 4.29 -5.02
C ALA A 188 9.07 4.28 -3.98
N ILE A 189 9.17 3.19 -3.23
CA ILE A 189 10.23 2.96 -2.27
C ILE A 189 10.51 1.46 -2.17
N CYS A 190 11.78 1.10 -2.05
CA CYS A 190 12.18 -0.28 -1.75
C CYS A 190 13.51 -0.32 -1.00
N GLU A 191 13.74 -1.41 -0.28
CA GLU A 191 15.01 -1.72 0.38
C GLU A 191 15.73 -2.81 -0.42
N ASP A 192 17.02 -2.61 -0.69
CA ASP A 192 17.85 -3.60 -1.37
C ASP A 192 18.47 -4.61 -0.39
N LYS A 193 19.14 -5.65 -0.90
CA LYS A 193 19.81 -6.67 -0.09
C LYS A 193 20.94 -6.11 0.78
N GLN A 194 21.51 -4.97 0.39
CA GLN A 194 22.52 -4.24 1.14
C GLN A 194 21.90 -3.26 2.16
N ARG A 195 20.56 -3.27 2.30
CA ARG A 195 19.76 -2.39 3.17
C ARG A 195 19.85 -0.91 2.81
N ASN A 196 20.14 -0.58 1.56
CA ASN A 196 19.96 0.77 1.07
C ASN A 196 18.47 0.97 0.73
N ILE A 197 17.97 2.18 1.03
CA ILE A 197 16.61 2.57 0.66
C ILE A 197 16.67 3.30 -0.68
N TRP A 198 15.95 2.79 -1.65
CA TRP A 198 15.79 3.40 -2.96
C TRP A 198 14.44 4.08 -3.05
N ILE A 199 14.43 5.35 -3.43
CA ILE A 199 13.25 6.19 -3.47
C ILE A 199 13.08 6.72 -4.87
N GLY A 200 11.97 6.34 -5.51
CA GLY A 200 11.56 6.88 -6.80
C GLY A 200 10.74 8.14 -6.61
N THR A 201 11.11 9.20 -7.32
CA THR A 201 10.42 10.48 -7.28
C THR A 201 10.10 10.97 -8.68
N ALA A 202 9.22 11.97 -8.81
CA ALA A 202 8.95 12.64 -10.08
C ALA A 202 10.19 13.36 -10.67
N LYS A 203 11.26 13.53 -9.88
CA LYS A 203 12.49 14.23 -10.27
C LYS A 203 13.69 13.30 -10.46
N GLY A 204 13.55 12.03 -10.15
CA GLY A 204 14.61 11.04 -10.27
C GLY A 204 14.62 10.03 -9.14
N ILE A 205 15.75 9.33 -8.98
CA ILE A 205 15.91 8.29 -7.97
C ILE A 205 16.93 8.74 -6.92
N VAL A 206 16.56 8.59 -5.65
CA VAL A 206 17.45 8.83 -4.51
C VAL A 206 17.80 7.51 -3.85
N ARG A 207 19.09 7.29 -3.56
CA ARG A 207 19.56 6.17 -2.75
C ARG A 207 20.02 6.68 -1.39
N LEU A 208 19.43 6.20 -0.34
CA LEU A 208 19.91 6.42 1.03
C LEU A 208 20.78 5.23 1.44
N SER A 209 22.06 5.48 1.69
CA SER A 209 22.95 4.49 2.31
C SER A 209 22.66 4.40 3.81
N GLN A 210 22.99 3.26 4.43
CA GLN A 210 22.69 2.97 5.84
C GLN A 210 23.22 4.01 6.85
N VAL A 211 24.24 4.78 6.45
CA VAL A 211 24.97 5.71 7.35
C VAL A 211 24.20 6.99 7.64
N ASN A 212 23.26 7.40 6.78
CA ASN A 212 22.68 8.75 6.82
C ASN A 212 21.25 8.84 7.38
N VAL A 213 20.66 7.75 7.83
CA VAL A 213 19.29 7.78 8.35
C VAL A 213 19.33 7.60 9.86
N ARG A 214 19.10 8.68 10.63
CA ARG A 214 18.97 8.61 12.08
C ARG A 214 17.73 7.78 12.45
N PRO A 215 17.84 6.86 13.45
CA PRO A 215 16.64 6.22 13.98
C PRO A 215 15.76 7.28 14.65
N LEU A 216 14.45 7.14 14.53
CA LEU A 216 13.50 7.86 15.38
C LEU A 216 13.82 7.55 16.83
N LYS A 217 13.92 8.57 17.68
CA LYS A 217 14.17 8.42 19.13
C LYS A 217 12.91 8.00 19.83
#